data_43247d39cc5ae39038a4cd040ed74588
#
_entry.id   43247d39cc5ae39038a4cd040ed74588
#
_cell.length_a   1.000
_cell.length_b   1.000
_cell.length_c   1.000
_cell.angle_alpha   90.00
_cell.angle_beta   90.00
_cell.angle_gamma   90.00
#
_symmetry.space_group_name_H-M   'P 1'
#
loop_
_entity.id
_entity.type
_entity.pdbx_description
1 polymer ?
#
loop_
_entity_poly.entity_id
_entity_poly.type
_entity_poly.pdbx_seq_one_letter_code
_entity_poly.pdbx_strand_id
1 'polypeptide(L)'
;NAPAMAETSLTIATVNNGDMIRMQGLTSEFTKANPDISVKWVTLEENVLRQRVTTDIATKGGQFDVLTIGTYEVPIWAKKNWLVPLDKLGADYDANDILPKIKDAVSVDGKLYAAPFYGESSMVMYRTDLFDKAGLKMPESPTWDFVIDAAKKLTDKQAGTFGICLRGKAGWGENMAFLTAMSNSFGARWFDEKWQPQFNTPEWKKTLSTYVDLMKEAGPPGASSNGFNENLALFNSGKCAMWIDATVAASFVTNPKESKVADKVGFALAPNTGLGKNANWLWAWSLAVPAGSQKVEAAEKFIAWATSKDYLKLVASKDGWANVPPGTRTSLYKNEEYLKVAPFAKLTLASIDAADPNKPTVKPVPYVGVQYAAIPEFQGIGTAVGQQFSAALAGSMTVDAALAAAQSATEREMKRAGYIK
;
A
#
# COMPACT_ATOMS: atom_id res chain seq x y z
N ASN A 1 -43.11 11.03 -24.18
CA ASN A 1 -42.30 11.54 -23.07
C ASN A 1 -42.09 10.42 -22.06
N ALA A 2 -40.96 9.70 -22.14
CA ALA A 2 -40.57 8.78 -21.10
C ALA A 2 -40.35 9.58 -19.82
N PRO A 3 -40.87 9.13 -18.66
CA PRO A 3 -40.56 9.79 -17.39
C PRO A 3 -39.04 9.75 -17.17
N ALA A 4 -38.49 10.86 -16.74
CA ALA A 4 -37.09 10.92 -16.33
C ALA A 4 -36.90 9.86 -15.24
N MET A 5 -35.97 8.90 -15.44
CA MET A 5 -35.64 7.91 -14.40
C MET A 5 -35.02 8.66 -13.22
N ALA A 6 -35.50 8.39 -12.01
CA ALA A 6 -34.87 8.89 -10.82
C ALA A 6 -33.44 8.32 -10.77
N GLU A 7 -32.45 9.18 -10.98
CA GLU A 7 -31.06 8.77 -10.90
C GLU A 7 -30.55 8.74 -9.46
N THR A 8 -29.88 7.66 -9.13
CA THR A 8 -29.07 7.60 -7.93
C THR A 8 -27.64 8.00 -8.30
N SER A 9 -27.14 9.06 -7.72
CA SER A 9 -25.77 9.51 -7.93
C SER A 9 -24.88 9.02 -6.79
N LEU A 10 -23.86 8.26 -7.11
CA LEU A 10 -22.85 7.81 -6.16
C LEU A 10 -21.64 8.73 -6.22
N THR A 11 -21.26 9.28 -5.08
CA THR A 11 -19.98 9.97 -4.93
C THR A 11 -18.96 9.02 -4.33
N ILE A 12 -17.88 8.76 -5.06
CA ILE A 12 -16.87 7.78 -4.70
C ILE A 12 -15.53 8.48 -4.45
N ALA A 13 -15.02 8.35 -3.23
CA ALA A 13 -13.69 8.81 -2.89
C ALA A 13 -12.67 7.72 -3.21
N THR A 14 -11.62 8.06 -3.96
CA THR A 14 -10.57 7.09 -4.30
C THR A 14 -9.19 7.72 -4.34
N VAL A 15 -8.17 6.86 -4.32
CA VAL A 15 -6.77 7.26 -4.35
C VAL A 15 -6.33 7.50 -5.79
N ASN A 16 -5.46 8.52 -5.96
CA ASN A 16 -4.85 8.80 -7.25
C ASN A 16 -3.69 7.81 -7.50
N ASN A 17 -4.00 6.73 -8.21
CA ASN A 17 -3.02 5.76 -8.70
C ASN A 17 -3.53 5.10 -9.98
N GLY A 18 -2.66 4.34 -10.64
CA GLY A 18 -2.94 3.81 -11.97
C GLY A 18 -4.16 2.88 -12.07
N ASP A 19 -4.33 1.96 -11.12
CA ASP A 19 -5.45 1.03 -11.14
C ASP A 19 -6.80 1.73 -10.90
N MET A 20 -6.81 2.74 -10.02
CA MET A 20 -8.00 3.54 -9.74
C MET A 20 -8.37 4.45 -10.92
N ILE A 21 -7.38 5.04 -11.57
CA ILE A 21 -7.61 5.85 -12.78
C ILE A 21 -8.18 4.97 -13.91
N ARG A 22 -7.67 3.74 -14.07
CA ARG A 22 -8.21 2.79 -15.05
C ARG A 22 -9.66 2.45 -14.74
N MET A 23 -9.99 2.20 -13.47
CA MET A 23 -11.38 1.93 -13.06
C MET A 23 -12.30 3.10 -13.41
N GLN A 24 -11.85 4.33 -13.21
CA GLN A 24 -12.62 5.51 -13.58
C GLN A 24 -12.91 5.55 -15.10
N GLY A 25 -11.91 5.20 -15.90
CA GLY A 25 -12.06 5.11 -17.35
C GLY A 25 -13.01 4.01 -17.81
N LEU A 26 -13.23 2.99 -16.98
CA LEU A 26 -14.13 1.85 -17.28
C LEU A 26 -15.51 2.02 -16.63
N THR A 27 -15.77 3.10 -15.92
CA THR A 27 -17.05 3.32 -15.21
C THR A 27 -18.25 3.27 -16.15
N SER A 28 -18.10 3.68 -17.42
CA SER A 28 -19.18 3.63 -18.40
C SER A 28 -19.69 2.21 -18.63
N GLU A 29 -18.87 1.18 -18.46
CA GLU A 29 -19.31 -0.22 -18.56
C GLU A 29 -20.29 -0.57 -17.43
N PHE A 30 -20.08 -0.01 -16.25
CA PHE A 30 -21.01 -0.16 -15.12
C PHE A 30 -22.29 0.64 -15.35
N THR A 31 -22.20 1.91 -15.76
CA THR A 31 -23.38 2.77 -15.92
C THR A 31 -24.25 2.35 -17.11
N LYS A 32 -23.69 1.75 -18.16
CA LYS A 32 -24.47 1.16 -19.26
C LYS A 32 -25.35 0.00 -18.77
N ALA A 33 -24.85 -0.82 -17.87
CA ALA A 33 -25.58 -1.93 -17.27
C ALA A 33 -26.54 -1.48 -16.16
N ASN A 34 -26.33 -0.29 -15.60
CA ASN A 34 -27.12 0.26 -14.51
C ASN A 34 -27.46 1.73 -14.83
N PRO A 35 -28.36 1.97 -15.81
CA PRO A 35 -28.60 3.34 -16.31
C PRO A 35 -29.28 4.27 -15.30
N ASP A 36 -29.80 3.73 -14.21
CA ASP A 36 -30.38 4.45 -13.07
C ASP A 36 -29.32 4.95 -12.07
N ILE A 37 -28.06 4.56 -12.26
CA ILE A 37 -26.96 4.93 -11.36
C ILE A 37 -25.94 5.77 -12.12
N SER A 38 -25.61 6.95 -11.60
CA SER A 38 -24.50 7.77 -12.08
C SER A 38 -23.38 7.77 -11.04
N VAL A 39 -22.14 8.04 -11.48
CA VAL A 39 -20.96 7.99 -10.60
C VAL A 39 -20.20 9.31 -10.73
N LYS A 40 -19.91 9.89 -9.57
CA LYS A 40 -19.04 11.06 -9.45
C LYS A 40 -17.79 10.67 -8.66
N TRP A 41 -16.63 10.88 -9.27
CA TRP A 41 -15.35 10.55 -8.64
C TRP A 41 -14.74 11.74 -7.92
N VAL A 42 -14.22 11.49 -6.72
CA VAL A 42 -13.35 12.39 -5.97
C VAL A 42 -12.01 11.67 -5.81
N THR A 43 -11.05 12.03 -6.62
CA THR A 43 -9.73 11.39 -6.70
C THR A 43 -8.71 12.23 -5.98
N LEU A 44 -8.07 11.66 -4.97
CA LEU A 44 -7.18 12.38 -4.06
C LEU A 44 -5.86 11.64 -3.89
N GLU A 45 -4.81 12.40 -3.62
CA GLU A 45 -3.52 11.87 -3.22
C GLU A 45 -3.67 11.10 -1.88
N GLU A 46 -2.82 10.08 -1.65
CA GLU A 46 -3.00 9.13 -0.53
C GLU A 46 -3.23 9.80 0.83
N ASN A 47 -2.35 10.74 1.21
CA ASN A 47 -2.44 11.39 2.52
C ASN A 47 -3.73 12.20 2.66
N VAL A 48 -4.11 12.91 1.61
CA VAL A 48 -5.32 13.73 1.58
C VAL A 48 -6.57 12.86 1.63
N LEU A 49 -6.58 11.76 0.87
CA LEU A 49 -7.68 10.80 0.88
C LEU A 49 -7.90 10.23 2.28
N ARG A 50 -6.83 9.73 2.91
CA ARG A 50 -6.90 9.11 4.24
C ARG A 50 -7.45 10.08 5.27
N GLN A 51 -6.98 11.31 5.24
CA GLN A 51 -7.42 12.33 6.18
C GLN A 51 -8.87 12.75 5.96
N ARG A 52 -9.23 12.99 4.70
CA ARG A 52 -10.56 13.46 4.33
C ARG A 52 -11.64 12.41 4.58
N VAL A 53 -11.38 11.16 4.22
CA VAL A 53 -12.32 10.06 4.43
C VAL A 53 -12.50 9.80 5.93
N THR A 54 -11.42 9.82 6.71
CA THR A 54 -11.47 9.63 8.17
C THR A 54 -12.31 10.73 8.82
N THR A 55 -12.08 11.99 8.47
CA THR A 55 -12.86 13.11 9.01
C THR A 55 -14.33 12.99 8.63
N ASP A 56 -14.64 12.65 7.39
CA ASP A 56 -16.02 12.55 6.91
C ASP A 56 -16.79 11.45 7.65
N ILE A 57 -16.21 10.27 7.78
CA ILE A 57 -16.91 9.15 8.45
C ILE A 57 -17.04 9.38 9.95
N ALA A 58 -16.02 9.94 10.60
CA ALA A 58 -16.03 10.20 12.04
C ALA A 58 -17.05 11.27 12.42
N THR A 59 -17.25 12.26 11.57
CA THR A 59 -18.20 13.36 11.79
C THR A 59 -19.58 13.11 11.18
N LYS A 60 -19.79 11.96 10.54
CA LYS A 60 -21.00 11.61 9.80
C LYS A 60 -21.35 12.65 8.74
N GLY A 61 -20.30 13.13 8.03
CA GLY A 61 -20.43 14.19 7.04
C GLY A 61 -21.23 13.83 5.79
N GLY A 62 -21.28 12.54 5.43
CA GLY A 62 -22.11 12.04 4.33
C GLY A 62 -21.66 12.49 2.94
N GLN A 63 -20.40 12.90 2.77
CA GLN A 63 -19.89 13.39 1.48
C GLN A 63 -19.72 12.26 0.47
N PHE A 64 -19.48 11.03 0.92
CA PHE A 64 -19.16 9.90 0.07
C PHE A 64 -20.11 8.74 0.29
N ASP A 65 -20.49 8.10 -0.81
CA ASP A 65 -21.34 6.90 -0.80
C ASP A 65 -20.52 5.61 -0.88
N VAL A 66 -19.35 5.68 -1.49
CA VAL A 66 -18.36 4.61 -1.52
C VAL A 66 -17.02 5.18 -1.11
N LEU A 67 -16.35 4.47 -0.21
CA LEU A 67 -15.04 4.84 0.31
C LEU A 67 -13.99 3.89 -0.23
N THR A 68 -12.84 4.44 -0.61
CA THR A 68 -11.62 3.64 -0.86
C THR A 68 -10.77 3.71 0.40
N ILE A 69 -10.66 2.60 1.10
CA ILE A 69 -9.95 2.47 2.38
C ILE A 69 -9.14 1.17 2.37
N GLY A 70 -8.33 0.96 3.38
CA GLY A 70 -7.46 -0.19 3.41
C GLY A 70 -7.57 -1.03 4.67
N THR A 71 -6.64 -1.96 4.78
CA THR A 71 -6.61 -2.96 5.86
C THR A 71 -6.41 -2.34 7.24
N TYR A 72 -5.93 -1.11 7.33
CA TYR A 72 -5.84 -0.37 8.58
C TYR A 72 -7.22 0.08 9.08
N GLU A 73 -7.97 0.78 8.23
CA GLU A 73 -9.25 1.38 8.61
C GLU A 73 -10.37 0.35 8.80
N VAL A 74 -10.42 -0.67 7.94
CA VAL A 74 -11.56 -1.58 7.88
C VAL A 74 -11.90 -2.23 9.22
N PRO A 75 -10.97 -2.91 9.92
CA PRO A 75 -11.34 -3.55 11.19
C PRO A 75 -11.68 -2.55 12.28
N ILE A 76 -11.03 -1.39 12.32
CA ILE A 76 -11.30 -0.35 13.31
C ILE A 76 -12.71 0.21 13.11
N TRP A 77 -13.03 0.60 11.88
CA TRP A 77 -14.32 1.22 11.56
C TRP A 77 -15.49 0.23 11.59
N ALA A 78 -15.23 -1.04 11.23
CA ALA A 78 -16.22 -2.10 11.35
C ALA A 78 -16.64 -2.32 12.80
N LYS A 79 -15.69 -2.35 13.74
CA LYS A 79 -15.95 -2.51 15.17
C LYS A 79 -16.71 -1.32 15.78
N LYS A 80 -16.59 -0.14 15.17
CA LYS A 80 -17.34 1.06 15.54
C LYS A 80 -18.72 1.14 14.89
N ASN A 81 -19.09 0.14 14.09
CA ASN A 81 -20.32 0.12 13.30
C ASN A 81 -20.43 1.29 12.31
N TRP A 82 -19.28 1.72 11.77
CA TRP A 82 -19.24 2.80 10.79
C TRP A 82 -19.36 2.32 9.36
N LEU A 83 -19.22 1.01 9.12
CA LEU A 83 -19.28 0.40 7.79
C LEU A 83 -20.44 -0.57 7.68
N VAL A 84 -21.03 -0.65 6.49
CA VAL A 84 -22.05 -1.64 6.16
C VAL A 84 -21.39 -3.00 5.92
N PRO A 85 -21.86 -4.09 6.55
CA PRO A 85 -21.42 -5.43 6.17
C PRO A 85 -21.82 -5.71 4.70
N LEU A 86 -20.87 -6.20 3.91
CA LEU A 86 -21.09 -6.46 2.50
C LEU A 86 -21.55 -7.91 2.26
N ASP A 87 -22.81 -8.19 2.57
CA ASP A 87 -23.43 -9.52 2.39
C ASP A 87 -24.35 -9.60 1.18
N LYS A 88 -24.48 -8.53 0.38
CA LYS A 88 -25.38 -8.43 -0.78
C LYS A 88 -24.62 -8.09 -2.06
N LEU A 89 -23.47 -8.74 -2.28
CA LEU A 89 -22.67 -8.52 -3.48
C LEU A 89 -23.10 -9.38 -4.66
N GLY A 90 -24.06 -10.28 -4.45
CA GLY A 90 -24.60 -11.17 -5.47
C GLY A 90 -24.09 -12.60 -5.35
N ALA A 91 -24.87 -13.55 -5.91
CA ALA A 91 -24.57 -14.98 -5.84
C ALA A 91 -23.27 -15.35 -6.57
N ASP A 92 -22.95 -14.63 -7.64
CA ASP A 92 -21.79 -14.91 -8.48
C ASP A 92 -20.52 -14.18 -8.02
N TYR A 93 -20.61 -13.39 -6.98
CA TYR A 93 -19.45 -12.61 -6.49
C TYR A 93 -18.31 -13.53 -6.04
N ASP A 94 -18.61 -14.67 -5.44
CA ASP A 94 -17.64 -15.66 -4.99
C ASP A 94 -16.57 -15.05 -4.05
N ALA A 95 -17.01 -14.62 -2.88
CA ALA A 95 -16.12 -14.07 -1.86
C ALA A 95 -15.07 -15.10 -1.41
N ASN A 96 -15.35 -16.40 -1.56
CA ASN A 96 -14.39 -17.46 -1.19
C ASN A 96 -13.20 -17.54 -2.14
N ASP A 97 -13.28 -16.94 -3.33
CA ASP A 97 -12.14 -16.82 -4.26
C ASP A 97 -11.14 -15.74 -3.85
N ILE A 98 -11.49 -14.89 -2.89
CA ILE A 98 -10.56 -13.87 -2.39
C ILE A 98 -9.43 -14.58 -1.63
N LEU A 99 -8.18 -14.13 -1.86
CA LEU A 99 -7.01 -14.65 -1.15
C LEU A 99 -7.24 -14.58 0.37
N PRO A 100 -7.01 -15.67 1.11
CA PRO A 100 -7.36 -15.74 2.54
C PRO A 100 -6.81 -14.60 3.38
N LYS A 101 -5.54 -14.25 3.22
CA LYS A 101 -4.91 -13.16 4.00
C LYS A 101 -5.54 -11.80 3.71
N ILE A 102 -5.91 -11.56 2.46
CA ILE A 102 -6.58 -10.32 2.05
C ILE A 102 -8.01 -10.30 2.58
N LYS A 103 -8.74 -11.40 2.46
CA LYS A 103 -10.11 -11.51 2.98
C LYS A 103 -10.16 -11.30 4.49
N ASP A 104 -9.25 -11.94 5.23
CA ASP A 104 -9.16 -11.79 6.67
C ASP A 104 -8.89 -10.33 7.08
N ALA A 105 -8.05 -9.64 6.33
CA ALA A 105 -7.67 -8.27 6.64
C ALA A 105 -8.82 -7.26 6.48
N VAL A 106 -9.87 -7.61 5.72
CA VAL A 106 -11.04 -6.75 5.48
C VAL A 106 -12.34 -7.35 6.04
N SER A 107 -12.21 -8.34 6.91
CA SER A 107 -13.34 -9.02 7.56
C SER A 107 -13.26 -8.87 9.08
N VAL A 108 -14.42 -8.84 9.73
CA VAL A 108 -14.56 -8.85 11.20
C VAL A 108 -15.70 -9.80 11.53
N ASP A 109 -15.47 -10.71 12.48
CA ASP A 109 -16.46 -11.70 12.93
C ASP A 109 -17.08 -12.50 11.77
N GLY A 110 -16.25 -12.86 10.80
CA GLY A 110 -16.66 -13.65 9.64
C GLY A 110 -17.43 -12.88 8.57
N LYS A 111 -17.57 -11.57 8.70
CA LYS A 111 -18.27 -10.70 7.74
C LYS A 111 -17.29 -9.80 7.00
N LEU A 112 -17.50 -9.65 5.68
CA LEU A 112 -16.75 -8.74 4.84
C LEU A 112 -17.27 -7.31 5.03
N TYR A 113 -16.41 -6.37 5.40
CA TYR A 113 -16.78 -4.95 5.58
C TYR A 113 -16.23 -4.04 4.50
N ALA A 114 -15.33 -4.54 3.69
CA ALA A 114 -14.87 -3.88 2.47
C ALA A 114 -14.51 -4.96 1.47
N ALA A 115 -14.67 -4.65 0.18
CA ALA A 115 -14.33 -5.56 -0.90
C ALA A 115 -12.97 -5.15 -1.48
N PRO A 116 -11.97 -6.04 -1.50
CA PRO A 116 -10.65 -5.68 -2.00
C PRO A 116 -10.69 -5.43 -3.51
N PHE A 117 -10.21 -4.25 -3.91
CA PHE A 117 -10.07 -3.89 -5.33
C PHE A 117 -8.72 -4.39 -5.86
N TYR A 118 -7.63 -4.17 -5.13
CA TYR A 118 -6.39 -4.90 -5.32
C TYR A 118 -5.70 -5.13 -3.97
N GLY A 119 -4.94 -6.22 -3.91
CA GLY A 119 -4.13 -6.56 -2.75
C GLY A 119 -2.65 -6.53 -3.10
N GLU A 120 -1.83 -6.21 -2.11
CA GLU A 120 -0.41 -6.03 -2.32
C GLU A 120 0.42 -6.39 -1.10
N SER A 121 1.65 -6.77 -1.38
CA SER A 121 2.77 -6.69 -0.46
C SER A 121 3.77 -5.69 -1.04
N SER A 122 5.02 -5.77 -0.64
CA SER A 122 6.11 -5.00 -1.24
C SER A 122 7.26 -5.90 -1.63
N MET A 123 8.09 -5.43 -2.55
CA MET A 123 9.19 -6.20 -3.11
C MET A 123 10.26 -5.28 -3.71
N VAL A 124 11.39 -5.86 -4.09
CA VAL A 124 12.42 -5.18 -4.85
C VAL A 124 12.09 -5.24 -6.34
N MET A 125 12.09 -4.08 -6.98
CA MET A 125 12.09 -3.94 -8.43
C MET A 125 13.45 -3.38 -8.84
N TYR A 126 14.13 -4.04 -9.78
CA TYR A 126 15.50 -3.66 -10.12
C TYR A 126 15.77 -3.69 -11.63
N ARG A 127 16.71 -2.89 -12.05
CA ARG A 127 17.17 -2.81 -13.43
C ARG A 127 18.14 -3.94 -13.76
N THR A 128 17.66 -4.93 -14.50
CA THR A 128 18.48 -6.10 -14.88
C THR A 128 19.69 -5.72 -15.71
N ASP A 129 19.57 -4.74 -16.61
CA ASP A 129 20.65 -4.27 -17.45
C ASP A 129 21.79 -3.61 -16.64
N LEU A 130 21.42 -2.82 -15.61
CA LEU A 130 22.43 -2.18 -14.76
C LEU A 130 23.13 -3.20 -13.86
N PHE A 131 22.40 -4.19 -13.36
CA PHE A 131 22.96 -5.28 -12.57
C PHE A 131 23.93 -6.11 -13.41
N ASP A 132 23.53 -6.50 -14.63
CA ASP A 132 24.38 -7.28 -15.53
C ASP A 132 25.65 -6.54 -15.88
N LYS A 133 25.55 -5.26 -16.21
CA LYS A 133 26.72 -4.42 -16.53
C LYS A 133 27.72 -4.32 -15.37
N ALA A 134 27.20 -4.31 -14.13
CA ALA A 134 28.03 -4.23 -12.92
C ALA A 134 28.51 -5.62 -12.44
N GLY A 135 28.14 -6.69 -13.12
CA GLY A 135 28.47 -8.04 -12.68
C GLY A 135 27.77 -8.49 -11.42
N LEU A 136 26.61 -7.89 -11.13
CA LEU A 136 25.81 -8.20 -9.94
C LEU A 136 24.66 -9.14 -10.30
N LYS A 137 24.37 -10.07 -9.40
CA LYS A 137 23.23 -10.97 -9.52
C LYS A 137 22.32 -10.81 -8.30
N MET A 138 21.06 -10.41 -8.54
CA MET A 138 20.08 -10.25 -7.48
C MET A 138 19.67 -11.61 -6.94
N PRO A 139 19.86 -11.89 -5.63
CA PRO A 139 19.28 -13.09 -5.01
C PRO A 139 17.76 -13.02 -5.00
N GLU A 140 17.09 -14.15 -4.97
CA GLU A 140 15.63 -14.20 -4.82
C GLU A 140 15.18 -13.55 -3.51
N SER A 141 15.93 -13.79 -2.42
CA SER A 141 15.70 -13.19 -1.10
C SER A 141 16.95 -12.42 -0.66
N PRO A 142 17.10 -11.17 -1.09
CA PRO A 142 18.30 -10.40 -0.78
C PRO A 142 18.35 -9.95 0.69
N THR A 143 19.59 -9.76 1.18
CA THR A 143 19.81 -9.10 2.46
C THR A 143 19.85 -7.58 2.26
N TRP A 144 19.64 -6.83 3.33
CA TRP A 144 19.87 -5.38 3.31
C TRP A 144 21.31 -5.04 2.97
N ASP A 145 22.27 -5.80 3.47
CA ASP A 145 23.68 -5.57 3.14
C ASP A 145 23.94 -5.68 1.63
N PHE A 146 23.37 -6.69 0.98
CA PHE A 146 23.46 -6.82 -0.47
C PHE A 146 22.83 -5.63 -1.20
N VAL A 147 21.64 -5.24 -0.80
CA VAL A 147 20.90 -4.14 -1.43
C VAL A 147 21.66 -2.83 -1.27
N ILE A 148 22.19 -2.56 -0.08
CA ILE A 148 22.97 -1.34 0.21
C ILE A 148 24.23 -1.29 -0.66
N ASP A 149 24.98 -2.38 -0.73
CA ASP A 149 26.21 -2.45 -1.55
C ASP A 149 25.88 -2.26 -3.04
N ALA A 150 24.83 -2.93 -3.52
CA ALA A 150 24.41 -2.78 -4.91
C ALA A 150 23.96 -1.33 -5.20
N ALA A 151 23.20 -0.72 -4.31
CA ALA A 151 22.75 0.66 -4.47
C ALA A 151 23.92 1.64 -4.60
N LYS A 152 24.93 1.48 -3.76
CA LYS A 152 26.16 2.32 -3.82
C LYS A 152 26.90 2.14 -5.12
N LYS A 153 27.09 0.89 -5.56
CA LYS A 153 27.80 0.56 -6.80
C LYS A 153 27.07 1.07 -8.05
N LEU A 154 25.76 1.06 -8.04
CA LEU A 154 24.92 1.43 -9.19
C LEU A 154 24.58 2.92 -9.25
N THR A 155 24.98 3.70 -8.27
CA THR A 155 24.76 5.15 -8.26
C THR A 155 25.76 5.83 -9.17
N ASP A 156 25.28 6.60 -10.14
CA ASP A 156 26.05 7.47 -11.00
C ASP A 156 25.34 8.84 -11.04
N LYS A 157 25.75 9.73 -10.14
CA LYS A 157 25.12 11.04 -9.98
C LYS A 157 25.26 11.92 -11.21
N GLN A 158 26.35 11.80 -11.95
CA GLN A 158 26.56 12.56 -13.19
C GLN A 158 25.61 12.12 -14.28
N ALA A 159 25.34 10.82 -14.40
CA ALA A 159 24.37 10.30 -15.34
C ALA A 159 22.92 10.48 -14.89
N GLY A 160 22.68 10.92 -13.65
CA GLY A 160 21.36 11.07 -13.08
C GLY A 160 20.69 9.74 -12.71
N THR A 161 21.51 8.70 -12.46
CA THR A 161 21.04 7.40 -12.01
C THR A 161 21.36 7.21 -10.53
N PHE A 162 20.34 6.88 -9.77
CA PHE A 162 20.46 6.65 -8.33
C PHE A 162 20.25 5.17 -8.04
N GLY A 163 21.04 4.64 -7.11
CA GLY A 163 21.04 3.21 -6.81
C GLY A 163 19.72 2.70 -6.28
N ILE A 164 18.99 3.55 -5.52
CA ILE A 164 17.75 3.13 -4.92
C ILE A 164 16.78 4.31 -4.72
N CYS A 165 15.51 4.07 -4.99
CA CYS A 165 14.42 4.98 -4.69
C CYS A 165 13.54 4.34 -3.62
N LEU A 166 13.23 5.10 -2.56
CA LEU A 166 12.39 4.69 -1.43
C LEU A 166 11.48 5.86 -1.08
N ARG A 167 10.30 5.56 -0.52
CA ARG A 167 9.38 6.62 -0.09
C ARG A 167 10.00 7.45 1.03
N GLY A 168 10.03 8.77 0.82
CA GLY A 168 10.50 9.73 1.82
C GLY A 168 9.43 10.73 2.24
N LYS A 169 8.34 10.81 1.47
CA LYS A 169 7.23 11.72 1.75
C LYS A 169 6.55 11.36 3.06
N ALA A 170 6.39 12.36 3.94
CA ALA A 170 5.80 12.14 5.26
C ALA A 170 4.35 11.67 5.18
N GLY A 171 4.02 10.63 5.93
CA GLY A 171 2.67 10.10 6.05
C GLY A 171 2.71 8.71 6.68
N TRP A 172 1.67 8.38 7.45
CA TRP A 172 1.64 7.05 8.07
C TRP A 172 1.60 5.93 7.02
N GLY A 173 1.00 6.19 5.86
CA GLY A 173 0.92 5.26 4.74
C GLY A 173 1.90 5.56 3.61
N GLU A 174 2.77 6.53 3.77
CA GLU A 174 3.85 6.87 2.83
C GLU A 174 5.20 6.41 3.38
N ASN A 175 6.02 7.32 3.90
CA ASN A 175 7.33 6.92 4.42
C ASN A 175 7.23 5.93 5.59
N MET A 176 6.20 6.05 6.43
CA MET A 176 6.08 5.17 7.59
C MET A 176 5.57 3.77 7.24
N ALA A 177 4.84 3.59 6.15
CA ALA A 177 4.56 2.25 5.65
C ALA A 177 5.86 1.53 5.29
N PHE A 178 6.72 2.19 4.53
CA PHE A 178 8.03 1.64 4.16
C PHE A 178 8.93 1.43 5.39
N LEU A 179 9.10 2.46 6.22
CA LEU A 179 10.01 2.39 7.37
C LEU A 179 9.56 1.41 8.43
N THR A 180 8.25 1.25 8.64
CA THR A 180 7.73 0.25 9.57
C THR A 180 8.03 -1.16 9.05
N ALA A 181 7.78 -1.42 7.76
CA ALA A 181 8.12 -2.70 7.14
C ALA A 181 9.63 -2.97 7.22
N MET A 182 10.45 -1.96 6.92
CA MET A 182 11.90 -2.06 7.06
C MET A 182 12.31 -2.37 8.51
N SER A 183 11.73 -1.66 9.48
CA SER A 183 12.03 -1.84 10.91
C SER A 183 11.72 -3.26 11.39
N ASN A 184 10.66 -3.87 10.88
CA ASN A 184 10.33 -5.26 11.19
C ASN A 184 11.48 -6.20 10.81
N SER A 185 12.15 -5.97 9.69
CA SER A 185 13.28 -6.78 9.23
C SER A 185 14.54 -6.58 10.08
N PHE A 186 14.63 -5.48 10.82
CA PHE A 186 15.69 -5.20 11.78
C PHE A 186 15.33 -5.65 13.20
N GLY A 187 14.14 -6.21 13.40
CA GLY A 187 13.67 -6.64 14.71
C GLY A 187 13.10 -5.54 15.60
N ALA A 188 12.87 -4.35 15.04
CA ALA A 188 12.23 -3.25 15.76
C ALA A 188 10.72 -3.46 15.86
N ARG A 189 10.09 -2.73 16.76
CA ARG A 189 8.63 -2.69 16.92
C ARG A 189 8.21 -1.28 17.34
N TRP A 190 6.93 -0.93 17.04
CA TRP A 190 6.37 0.36 17.46
C TRP A 190 6.18 0.44 18.97
N PHE A 191 5.63 -0.62 19.56
CA PHE A 191 5.30 -0.71 20.98
C PHE A 191 5.77 -2.05 21.53
N ASP A 192 6.18 -2.06 22.81
CA ASP A 192 6.38 -3.30 23.54
C ASP A 192 5.02 -3.85 24.02
N GLU A 193 5.03 -4.98 24.72
CA GLU A 193 3.82 -5.63 25.19
C GLU A 193 3.00 -4.78 26.17
N LYS A 194 3.60 -3.73 26.74
CA LYS A 194 2.94 -2.79 27.64
C LYS A 194 2.58 -1.46 26.94
N TRP A 195 2.62 -1.44 25.61
CA TRP A 195 2.33 -0.26 24.79
C TRP A 195 3.32 0.89 24.95
N GLN A 196 4.49 0.63 25.50
CA GLN A 196 5.55 1.66 25.53
C GLN A 196 6.16 1.81 24.14
N PRO A 197 6.24 3.04 23.61
CA PRO A 197 6.88 3.27 22.31
C PRO A 197 8.35 2.86 22.32
N GLN A 198 8.83 2.34 21.19
CA GLN A 198 10.15 1.70 21.11
C GLN A 198 11.14 2.42 20.19
N PHE A 199 10.97 3.71 19.93
CA PHE A 199 11.89 4.47 19.07
C PHE A 199 13.26 4.73 19.69
N ASN A 200 13.37 4.60 21.01
CA ASN A 200 14.62 4.75 21.75
C ASN A 200 15.44 3.44 21.83
N THR A 201 15.14 2.47 20.98
CA THR A 201 15.84 1.18 20.98
C THR A 201 16.92 1.11 19.91
N PRO A 202 17.92 0.21 20.07
CA PRO A 202 18.96 0.03 19.07
C PRO A 202 18.41 -0.38 17.68
N GLU A 203 17.35 -1.16 17.64
CA GLU A 203 16.76 -1.67 16.39
C GLU A 203 16.16 -0.53 15.55
N TRP A 204 15.47 0.43 16.17
CA TRP A 204 14.98 1.62 15.47
C TRP A 204 16.12 2.56 15.05
N LYS A 205 17.12 2.72 15.90
CA LYS A 205 18.31 3.52 15.54
C LYS A 205 19.00 2.91 14.32
N LYS A 206 19.17 1.60 14.30
CA LYS A 206 19.77 0.90 13.17
C LYS A 206 18.93 1.08 11.90
N THR A 207 17.62 0.95 12.02
CA THR A 207 16.69 1.13 10.90
C THR A 207 16.79 2.53 10.29
N LEU A 208 16.60 3.55 11.12
CA LEU A 208 16.56 4.93 10.61
C LEU A 208 17.93 5.39 10.12
N SER A 209 19.02 5.03 10.83
CA SER A 209 20.38 5.35 10.38
C SER A 209 20.70 4.70 9.04
N THR A 210 20.36 3.42 8.88
CA THR A 210 20.58 2.70 7.63
C THR A 210 19.83 3.37 6.48
N TYR A 211 18.56 3.71 6.70
CA TYR A 211 17.72 4.38 5.71
C TYR A 211 18.27 5.74 5.31
N VAL A 212 18.58 6.59 6.27
CA VAL A 212 19.09 7.95 6.01
C VAL A 212 20.45 7.91 5.30
N ASP A 213 21.37 7.06 5.78
CA ASP A 213 22.69 6.92 5.17
C ASP A 213 22.61 6.38 3.75
N LEU A 214 21.80 5.37 3.51
CA LEU A 214 21.58 4.78 2.19
C LEU A 214 21.04 5.83 1.21
N MET A 215 20.03 6.57 1.61
CA MET A 215 19.41 7.58 0.75
C MET A 215 20.33 8.77 0.48
N LYS A 216 21.16 9.14 1.44
CA LYS A 216 22.17 10.18 1.26
C LYS A 216 23.21 9.78 0.20
N GLU A 217 23.67 8.54 0.22
CA GLU A 217 24.69 8.05 -0.71
C GLU A 217 24.13 7.64 -2.07
N ALA A 218 22.96 7.02 -2.09
CA ALA A 218 22.45 6.32 -3.28
C ALA A 218 21.02 6.73 -3.68
N GLY A 219 20.35 7.58 -2.93
CA GLY A 219 19.01 8.04 -3.25
C GLY A 219 18.98 9.31 -4.10
N PRO A 220 17.84 9.61 -4.75
CA PRO A 220 17.69 10.81 -5.55
C PRO A 220 17.62 12.06 -4.68
N PRO A 221 18.01 13.23 -5.20
CA PRO A 221 17.81 14.48 -4.48
C PRO A 221 16.31 14.75 -4.28
N GLY A 222 15.96 15.36 -3.16
CA GLY A 222 14.56 15.64 -2.84
C GLY A 222 13.73 14.42 -2.47
N ALA A 223 14.36 13.35 -2.05
CA ALA A 223 13.69 12.09 -1.70
C ALA A 223 12.62 12.25 -0.62
N SER A 224 12.76 13.24 0.27
CA SER A 224 11.77 13.53 1.33
C SER A 224 10.43 14.02 0.80
N SER A 225 10.32 14.32 -0.49
CA SER A 225 9.06 14.69 -1.14
C SER A 225 8.48 13.57 -2.01
N ASN A 226 9.16 12.42 -2.09
CA ASN A 226 8.77 11.35 -2.99
C ASN A 226 7.94 10.27 -2.29
N GLY A 227 6.71 10.09 -2.74
CA GLY A 227 5.85 8.97 -2.39
C GLY A 227 5.84 7.93 -3.51
N PHE A 228 4.78 7.12 -3.55
CA PHE A 228 4.62 6.06 -4.54
C PHE A 228 4.67 6.60 -5.98
N ASN A 229 3.84 7.59 -6.30
CA ASN A 229 3.72 8.09 -7.67
C ASN A 229 5.00 8.74 -8.17
N GLU A 230 5.69 9.51 -7.33
CA GLU A 230 6.94 10.17 -7.67
C GLU A 230 8.04 9.15 -7.95
N ASN A 231 8.15 8.11 -7.12
CA ASN A 231 9.14 7.04 -7.32
C ASN A 231 8.82 6.18 -8.54
N LEU A 232 7.54 5.91 -8.82
CA LEU A 232 7.13 5.22 -10.03
C LEU A 232 7.61 5.98 -11.28
N ALA A 233 7.39 7.29 -11.30
CA ALA A 233 7.84 8.14 -12.40
C ALA A 233 9.37 8.13 -12.55
N LEU A 234 10.10 8.20 -11.45
CA LEU A 234 11.56 8.13 -11.45
C LEU A 234 12.07 6.78 -11.98
N PHE A 235 11.50 5.69 -11.51
CA PHE A 235 11.89 4.35 -11.96
C PHE A 235 11.59 4.17 -13.45
N ASN A 236 10.38 4.53 -13.88
CA ASN A 236 9.96 4.40 -15.27
C ASN A 236 10.77 5.27 -16.24
N SER A 237 11.33 6.37 -15.77
CA SER A 237 12.23 7.23 -16.57
C SER A 237 13.70 6.79 -16.53
N GLY A 238 14.00 5.69 -15.83
CA GLY A 238 15.35 5.13 -15.78
C GLY A 238 16.27 5.73 -14.74
N LYS A 239 15.75 6.48 -13.77
CA LYS A 239 16.55 7.19 -12.76
C LYS A 239 16.85 6.38 -11.50
N CYS A 240 16.19 5.23 -11.30
CA CYS A 240 16.41 4.36 -10.14
C CYS A 240 16.95 3.01 -10.63
N ALA A 241 18.04 2.52 -10.05
CA ALA A 241 18.52 1.15 -10.31
C ALA A 241 17.66 0.12 -9.57
N MET A 242 17.19 0.48 -8.38
CA MET A 242 16.25 -0.31 -7.57
C MET A 242 15.16 0.58 -7.00
N TRP A 243 14.01 -0.02 -6.80
CA TRP A 243 12.88 0.58 -6.07
C TRP A 243 12.23 -0.50 -5.23
N ILE A 244 12.12 -0.27 -3.93
CA ILE A 244 11.43 -1.18 -3.03
C ILE A 244 10.09 -0.54 -2.69
N ASP A 245 9.02 -1.16 -3.16
CA ASP A 245 7.68 -0.61 -2.98
C ASP A 245 6.63 -1.68 -3.26
N ALA A 246 5.38 -1.25 -3.34
CA ALA A 246 4.21 -2.08 -3.52
C ALA A 246 4.31 -3.00 -4.75
N THR A 247 3.92 -4.25 -4.56
CA THR A 247 3.90 -5.24 -5.64
C THR A 247 2.98 -4.85 -6.79
N VAL A 248 1.96 -4.01 -6.54
CA VAL A 248 1.07 -3.49 -7.58
C VAL A 248 1.81 -2.67 -8.64
N ALA A 249 2.96 -2.10 -8.30
CA ALA A 249 3.77 -1.34 -9.24
C ALA A 249 4.31 -2.18 -10.40
N ALA A 250 4.37 -3.50 -10.24
CA ALA A 250 4.99 -4.39 -11.23
C ALA A 250 4.40 -4.24 -12.63
N SER A 251 3.09 -4.14 -12.77
CA SER A 251 2.44 -3.97 -14.08
C SER A 251 2.74 -2.61 -14.71
N PHE A 252 3.01 -1.59 -13.89
CA PHE A 252 3.31 -0.24 -14.38
C PHE A 252 4.77 -0.08 -14.80
N VAL A 253 5.71 -0.70 -14.08
CA VAL A 253 7.13 -0.64 -14.44
C VAL A 253 7.46 -1.50 -15.65
N THR A 254 6.63 -2.50 -15.94
CA THR A 254 6.78 -3.38 -17.10
C THR A 254 5.89 -2.99 -18.28
N ASN A 255 5.09 -1.95 -18.16
CA ASN A 255 4.21 -1.49 -19.24
C ASN A 255 5.00 -0.61 -20.20
N PRO A 256 5.21 -1.04 -21.47
CA PRO A 256 5.99 -0.27 -22.43
C PRO A 256 5.36 1.07 -22.82
N LYS A 257 4.06 1.25 -22.57
CA LYS A 257 3.37 2.54 -22.82
C LYS A 257 3.72 3.59 -21.77
N GLU A 258 4.16 3.20 -20.60
CA GLU A 258 4.43 4.10 -19.47
C GLU A 258 5.89 4.10 -19.04
N SER A 259 6.59 2.98 -19.22
CA SER A 259 7.95 2.77 -18.71
C SER A 259 8.97 2.69 -19.83
N LYS A 260 10.00 3.53 -19.75
CA LYS A 260 11.15 3.48 -20.67
C LYS A 260 12.04 2.28 -20.42
N VAL A 261 11.87 1.61 -19.29
CA VAL A 261 12.68 0.48 -18.84
C VAL A 261 11.88 -0.82 -18.76
N ALA A 262 10.72 -0.87 -19.40
CA ALA A 262 9.73 -1.93 -19.28
C ALA A 262 10.29 -3.36 -19.49
N ASP A 263 11.21 -3.53 -20.41
CA ASP A 263 11.85 -4.82 -20.73
C ASP A 263 13.11 -5.10 -19.90
N LYS A 264 13.43 -4.26 -18.92
CA LYS A 264 14.68 -4.30 -18.15
C LYS A 264 14.44 -4.36 -16.65
N VAL A 265 13.33 -4.97 -16.23
CA VAL A 265 12.95 -5.02 -14.81
C VAL A 265 12.95 -6.45 -14.32
N GLY A 266 13.62 -6.67 -13.21
CA GLY A 266 13.57 -7.91 -12.44
C GLY A 266 12.92 -7.66 -11.08
N PHE A 267 12.56 -8.76 -10.41
CA PHE A 267 11.84 -8.72 -9.14
C PHE A 267 12.52 -9.64 -8.13
N ALA A 268 12.54 -9.23 -6.88
CA ALA A 268 13.04 -10.01 -5.77
C ALA A 268 12.22 -9.72 -4.52
N LEU A 269 12.27 -10.62 -3.55
CA LEU A 269 11.62 -10.41 -2.26
C LEU A 269 12.19 -9.16 -1.57
N ALA A 270 11.38 -8.49 -0.78
CA ALA A 270 11.85 -7.38 0.04
C ALA A 270 12.98 -7.85 0.97
N PRO A 271 13.97 -6.97 1.27
CA PRO A 271 15.17 -7.39 1.97
C PRO A 271 14.96 -7.85 3.41
N ASN A 272 15.91 -8.64 3.91
CA ASN A 272 15.95 -9.12 5.29
C ASN A 272 17.33 -8.87 5.91
N THR A 273 17.43 -9.09 7.22
CA THR A 273 18.71 -9.00 7.97
C THR A 273 19.11 -10.37 8.55
N GLY A 274 18.48 -11.46 8.09
CA GLY A 274 18.74 -12.80 8.61
C GLY A 274 17.94 -13.18 9.85
N LEU A 275 16.96 -12.35 10.25
CA LEU A 275 16.12 -12.59 11.44
C LEU A 275 14.82 -13.33 11.12
N GLY A 276 14.63 -13.76 9.87
CA GLY A 276 13.41 -14.45 9.45
C GLY A 276 12.25 -13.52 9.13
N LYS A 277 12.50 -12.23 9.00
CA LYS A 277 11.51 -11.20 8.61
C LYS A 277 12.03 -10.39 7.44
N ASN A 278 11.21 -10.30 6.39
CA ASN A 278 11.48 -9.44 5.23
C ASN A 278 10.82 -8.08 5.45
N ALA A 279 11.34 -7.07 4.75
CA ALA A 279 10.79 -5.71 4.80
C ALA A 279 9.58 -5.58 3.86
N ASN A 280 8.65 -6.50 3.93
CA ASN A 280 7.43 -6.51 3.12
C ASN A 280 6.20 -6.20 3.97
N TRP A 281 5.15 -5.74 3.31
CA TRP A 281 3.93 -5.32 3.97
C TRP A 281 2.70 -6.10 3.49
N LEU A 282 1.51 -5.73 3.99
CA LEU A 282 0.23 -6.26 3.55
C LEU A 282 -0.77 -5.11 3.47
N TRP A 283 -1.34 -4.90 2.30
CA TRP A 283 -2.33 -3.87 2.06
C TRP A 283 -3.32 -4.31 1.01
N ALA A 284 -4.55 -3.83 1.12
CA ALA A 284 -5.55 -3.94 0.06
C ALA A 284 -6.33 -2.63 0.02
N TRP A 285 -6.22 -1.90 -1.07
CA TRP A 285 -7.17 -0.82 -1.31
C TRP A 285 -8.52 -1.45 -1.60
N SER A 286 -9.50 -1.11 -0.80
CA SER A 286 -10.78 -1.79 -0.74
C SER A 286 -11.91 -0.77 -0.80
N LEU A 287 -13.07 -1.21 -1.31
CA LEU A 287 -14.25 -0.37 -1.43
C LEU A 287 -15.24 -0.72 -0.33
N ALA A 288 -15.77 0.29 0.34
CA ALA A 288 -16.65 0.14 1.49
C ALA A 288 -17.80 1.14 1.43
N VAL A 289 -18.87 0.84 2.17
CA VAL A 289 -20.05 1.71 2.28
C VAL A 289 -20.14 2.24 3.70
N PRO A 290 -20.15 3.57 3.90
CA PRO A 290 -20.36 4.13 5.24
C PRO A 290 -21.77 3.78 5.73
N ALA A 291 -21.89 3.44 7.04
CA ALA A 291 -23.13 2.95 7.62
C ALA A 291 -24.29 3.95 7.53
N GLY A 292 -23.99 5.24 7.45
CA GLY A 292 -25.01 6.30 7.32
C GLY A 292 -25.48 6.56 5.90
N SER A 293 -24.99 5.82 4.90
CA SER A 293 -25.37 6.04 3.49
C SER A 293 -26.86 5.78 3.27
N GLN A 294 -27.49 6.66 2.50
CA GLN A 294 -28.87 6.50 2.03
C GLN A 294 -28.94 5.75 0.67
N LYS A 295 -27.80 5.31 0.15
CA LYS A 295 -27.65 4.73 -1.20
C LYS A 295 -26.94 3.38 -1.16
N VAL A 296 -27.17 2.60 -0.11
CA VAL A 296 -26.46 1.35 0.17
C VAL A 296 -26.60 0.36 -0.99
N GLU A 297 -27.82 0.18 -1.52
CA GLU A 297 -28.07 -0.78 -2.59
C GLU A 297 -27.28 -0.44 -3.87
N ALA A 298 -27.32 0.82 -4.29
CA ALA A 298 -26.58 1.28 -5.47
C ALA A 298 -25.06 1.17 -5.24
N ALA A 299 -24.59 1.52 -4.05
CA ALA A 299 -23.18 1.42 -3.67
C ALA A 299 -22.70 -0.03 -3.71
N GLU A 300 -23.49 -0.98 -3.19
CA GLU A 300 -23.15 -2.40 -3.22
C GLU A 300 -23.10 -2.95 -4.66
N LYS A 301 -23.98 -2.50 -5.56
CA LYS A 301 -23.93 -2.85 -6.98
C LYS A 301 -22.62 -2.40 -7.62
N PHE A 302 -22.21 -1.17 -7.35
CA PHE A 302 -20.94 -0.67 -7.88
C PHE A 302 -19.76 -1.47 -7.33
N ILE A 303 -19.74 -1.72 -6.03
CA ILE A 303 -18.66 -2.47 -5.38
C ILE A 303 -18.58 -3.90 -5.94
N ALA A 304 -19.73 -4.55 -6.11
CA ALA A 304 -19.78 -5.90 -6.69
C ALA A 304 -19.17 -5.92 -8.09
N TRP A 305 -19.50 -4.92 -8.93
CA TRP A 305 -18.92 -4.81 -10.28
C TRP A 305 -17.41 -4.56 -10.23
N ALA A 306 -16.99 -3.57 -9.48
CA ALA A 306 -15.58 -3.11 -9.46
C ALA A 306 -14.62 -4.15 -8.90
N THR A 307 -15.09 -5.06 -8.03
CA THR A 307 -14.25 -6.06 -7.34
C THR A 307 -14.55 -7.48 -7.77
N SER A 308 -15.35 -7.67 -8.84
CA SER A 308 -15.72 -8.98 -9.35
C SER A 308 -14.63 -9.63 -10.20
N LYS A 309 -14.75 -10.94 -10.41
CA LYS A 309 -13.93 -11.65 -11.39
C LYS A 309 -14.17 -11.13 -12.81
N ASP A 310 -15.40 -10.70 -13.12
CA ASP A 310 -15.73 -10.13 -14.43
C ASP A 310 -15.03 -8.80 -14.66
N TYR A 311 -14.81 -7.99 -13.64
CA TYR A 311 -14.02 -6.75 -13.76
C TYR A 311 -12.57 -7.07 -14.18
N LEU A 312 -11.97 -8.11 -13.61
CA LEU A 312 -10.62 -8.55 -14.03
C LEU A 312 -10.59 -8.94 -15.49
N LYS A 313 -11.60 -9.67 -15.96
CA LYS A 313 -11.74 -10.05 -17.38
C LYS A 313 -11.96 -8.81 -18.27
N LEU A 314 -12.72 -7.84 -17.80
CA LEU A 314 -12.93 -6.58 -18.51
C LEU A 314 -11.61 -5.85 -18.71
N VAL A 315 -10.82 -5.68 -17.66
CA VAL A 315 -9.48 -5.04 -17.76
C VAL A 315 -8.61 -5.84 -18.73
N ALA A 316 -8.59 -7.17 -18.61
CA ALA A 316 -7.81 -8.02 -19.50
C ALA A 316 -8.20 -7.83 -20.97
N SER A 317 -9.49 -7.69 -21.26
CA SER A 317 -9.99 -7.49 -22.62
C SER A 317 -9.63 -6.12 -23.20
N LYS A 318 -9.53 -5.09 -22.35
CA LYS A 318 -9.22 -3.71 -22.78
C LYS A 318 -7.73 -3.41 -22.79
N ASP A 319 -7.01 -3.85 -21.76
CA ASP A 319 -5.61 -3.44 -21.50
C ASP A 319 -4.65 -4.62 -21.37
N GLY A 320 -5.12 -5.85 -21.51
CA GLY A 320 -4.30 -7.06 -21.37
C GLY A 320 -4.24 -7.59 -19.95
N TRP A 321 -3.98 -8.90 -19.82
CA TRP A 321 -3.95 -9.58 -18.52
C TRP A 321 -2.91 -9.03 -17.55
N ALA A 322 -1.76 -8.55 -18.04
CA ALA A 322 -0.73 -7.98 -17.16
C ALA A 322 -1.22 -6.80 -16.33
N ASN A 323 -2.26 -6.11 -16.79
CA ASN A 323 -2.78 -4.88 -16.20
C ASN A 323 -3.99 -5.06 -15.29
N VAL A 324 -4.44 -6.30 -15.07
CA VAL A 324 -5.55 -6.53 -14.14
C VAL A 324 -5.14 -6.20 -12.72
N PRO A 325 -6.03 -5.68 -11.86
CA PRO A 325 -5.72 -5.45 -10.47
C PRO A 325 -5.28 -6.76 -9.79
N PRO A 326 -4.09 -6.78 -9.16
CA PRO A 326 -3.54 -8.01 -8.58
C PRO A 326 -3.99 -8.24 -7.15
N GLY A 327 -3.64 -9.40 -6.61
CA GLY A 327 -3.63 -9.66 -5.16
C GLY A 327 -4.97 -9.86 -4.51
N THR A 328 -6.04 -10.16 -5.27
CA THR A 328 -7.37 -10.35 -4.69
C THR A 328 -7.94 -11.73 -4.89
N ARG A 329 -7.89 -12.26 -6.12
CA ARG A 329 -8.57 -13.52 -6.46
C ARG A 329 -7.60 -14.68 -6.59
N THR A 330 -7.87 -15.78 -5.90
CA THR A 330 -7.10 -17.03 -6.02
C THR A 330 -7.10 -17.52 -7.46
N SER A 331 -8.24 -17.42 -8.16
CA SER A 331 -8.39 -17.85 -9.55
C SER A 331 -7.46 -17.10 -10.51
N LEU A 332 -7.09 -15.84 -10.22
CA LEU A 332 -6.15 -15.10 -11.06
C LEU A 332 -4.78 -15.80 -11.08
N TYR A 333 -4.34 -16.33 -9.96
CA TYR A 333 -3.03 -16.98 -9.82
C TYR A 333 -3.02 -18.43 -10.34
N LYS A 334 -4.15 -18.91 -10.83
CA LYS A 334 -4.31 -20.17 -11.56
C LYS A 334 -4.62 -19.94 -13.04
N ASN A 335 -4.74 -18.68 -13.46
CA ASN A 335 -5.06 -18.33 -14.85
C ASN A 335 -3.78 -18.34 -15.68
N GLU A 336 -3.68 -19.26 -16.65
CA GLU A 336 -2.49 -19.43 -17.49
C GLU A 336 -2.18 -18.20 -18.35
N GLU A 337 -3.20 -17.50 -18.82
CA GLU A 337 -3.01 -16.27 -19.62
C GLU A 337 -2.38 -15.17 -18.80
N TYR A 338 -2.82 -15.01 -17.55
CA TYR A 338 -2.21 -14.07 -16.62
C TYR A 338 -0.75 -14.43 -16.32
N LEU A 339 -0.50 -15.68 -15.97
CA LEU A 339 0.84 -16.14 -15.58
C LEU A 339 1.85 -16.03 -16.72
N LYS A 340 1.43 -16.14 -17.97
CA LYS A 340 2.31 -15.96 -19.14
C LYS A 340 2.82 -14.54 -19.29
N VAL A 341 2.03 -13.54 -18.93
CA VAL A 341 2.37 -12.12 -19.13
C VAL A 341 2.72 -11.39 -17.86
N ALA A 342 2.63 -12.05 -16.71
CA ALA A 342 2.90 -11.47 -15.39
C ALA A 342 4.04 -12.25 -14.70
N PRO A 343 5.30 -12.00 -15.06
CA PRO A 343 6.43 -12.72 -14.46
C PRO A 343 6.58 -12.44 -12.96
N PHE A 344 5.96 -11.38 -12.47
CA PHE A 344 5.94 -10.98 -11.07
C PHE A 344 4.84 -11.68 -10.23
N ALA A 345 3.94 -12.45 -10.88
CA ALA A 345 2.73 -12.96 -10.20
C ALA A 345 3.05 -13.87 -9.02
N LYS A 346 3.97 -14.83 -9.20
CA LYS A 346 4.34 -15.78 -8.14
C LYS A 346 5.00 -15.09 -6.96
N LEU A 347 5.85 -14.12 -7.24
CA LEU A 347 6.54 -13.36 -6.19
C LEU A 347 5.57 -12.47 -5.41
N THR A 348 4.62 -11.86 -6.10
CA THR A 348 3.55 -11.08 -5.46
C THR A 348 2.77 -11.96 -4.48
N LEU A 349 2.34 -13.14 -4.93
CA LEU A 349 1.59 -14.07 -4.09
C LEU A 349 2.41 -14.53 -2.89
N ALA A 350 3.67 -14.91 -3.12
CA ALA A 350 4.59 -15.34 -2.06
C ALA A 350 4.80 -14.22 -1.03
N SER A 351 4.92 -12.97 -1.47
CA SER A 351 5.11 -11.82 -0.61
C SER A 351 3.88 -11.54 0.26
N ILE A 352 2.68 -11.66 -0.33
CA ILE A 352 1.41 -11.53 0.42
C ILE A 352 1.30 -12.65 1.46
N ASP A 353 1.57 -13.89 1.08
CA ASP A 353 1.47 -15.04 1.96
C ASP A 353 2.47 -14.99 3.12
N ALA A 354 3.64 -14.37 2.90
CA ALA A 354 4.67 -14.23 3.92
C ALA A 354 4.38 -13.13 4.95
N ALA A 355 3.47 -12.23 4.66
CA ALA A 355 3.11 -11.16 5.59
C ALA A 355 2.27 -11.71 6.75
N ASP A 356 2.66 -11.40 7.99
CA ASP A 356 1.97 -11.86 9.19
C ASP A 356 1.60 -10.67 10.08
N PRO A 357 0.34 -10.17 9.98
CA PRO A 357 -0.09 -9.03 10.80
C PRO A 357 -0.08 -9.29 12.31
N ASN A 358 -0.11 -10.56 12.74
CA ASN A 358 -0.09 -10.92 14.15
C ASN A 358 1.31 -11.08 14.72
N LYS A 359 2.29 -11.32 13.84
CA LYS A 359 3.72 -11.41 14.19
C LYS A 359 4.55 -10.66 13.16
N PRO A 360 4.44 -9.31 13.12
CA PRO A 360 5.09 -8.54 12.07
C PRO A 360 6.61 -8.45 12.22
N THR A 361 7.11 -8.67 13.43
CA THR A 361 8.53 -8.56 13.76
C THR A 361 8.95 -9.72 14.68
N VAL A 362 10.22 -9.73 15.09
CA VAL A 362 10.82 -10.83 15.88
C VAL A 362 10.22 -10.93 17.28
N LYS A 363 10.10 -9.79 17.97
CA LYS A 363 9.56 -9.74 19.33
C LYS A 363 8.04 -9.64 19.32
N PRO A 364 7.35 -10.12 20.38
CA PRO A 364 5.90 -9.98 20.48
C PRO A 364 5.46 -8.52 20.50
N VAL A 365 4.31 -8.25 19.89
CA VAL A 365 3.71 -6.92 19.83
C VAL A 365 2.27 -6.96 20.33
N PRO A 366 1.74 -5.87 20.90
CA PRO A 366 0.37 -5.82 21.41
C PRO A 366 -0.66 -5.44 20.32
N TYR A 367 -0.22 -5.12 19.12
CA TYR A 367 -1.06 -4.65 18.01
C TYR A 367 -1.09 -5.66 16.87
N VAL A 368 -2.08 -5.50 16.00
CA VAL A 368 -2.17 -6.16 14.70
C VAL A 368 -1.70 -5.18 13.63
N GLY A 369 -0.98 -5.65 12.62
CA GLY A 369 -0.53 -4.84 11.49
C GLY A 369 0.92 -5.08 11.15
N VAL A 370 1.25 -5.04 9.85
CA VAL A 370 2.62 -5.22 9.37
C VAL A 370 3.31 -3.86 9.26
N GLN A 371 2.76 -2.95 8.46
CA GLN A 371 3.34 -1.62 8.22
C GLN A 371 2.64 -0.52 9.03
N TYR A 372 1.83 -0.89 10.00
CA TYR A 372 1.11 0.02 10.89
C TYR A 372 0.73 -0.72 12.16
N ALA A 373 0.29 0.01 13.18
CA ALA A 373 -0.38 -0.58 14.34
C ALA A 373 -1.87 -0.29 14.22
N ALA A 374 -2.71 -1.32 14.23
CA ALA A 374 -4.15 -1.18 13.98
C ALA A 374 -4.90 -0.65 15.20
N ILE A 375 -4.57 0.56 15.61
CA ILE A 375 -5.26 1.32 16.66
C ILE A 375 -5.70 2.66 16.09
N PRO A 376 -6.80 3.25 16.59
CA PRO A 376 -7.30 4.52 16.05
C PRO A 376 -6.28 5.66 16.08
N GLU A 377 -5.43 5.71 17.10
CA GLU A 377 -4.43 6.76 17.30
C GLU A 377 -3.30 6.70 16.28
N PHE A 378 -3.13 5.57 15.60
CA PHE A 378 -1.98 5.37 14.69
C PHE A 378 -1.96 6.37 13.54
N GLN A 379 -3.11 6.76 12.99
CA GLN A 379 -3.14 7.73 11.90
C GLN A 379 -2.45 9.03 12.31
N GLY A 380 -2.73 9.52 13.50
CA GLY A 380 -2.10 10.74 14.03
C GLY A 380 -0.62 10.54 14.40
N ILE A 381 -0.31 9.52 15.17
CA ILE A 381 1.09 9.26 15.59
C ILE A 381 1.96 8.85 14.42
N GLY A 382 1.46 8.03 13.52
CA GLY A 382 2.21 7.61 12.33
C GLY A 382 2.54 8.79 11.43
N THR A 383 1.61 9.73 11.26
CA THR A 383 1.84 10.96 10.50
C THR A 383 2.88 11.84 11.18
N ALA A 384 2.77 12.03 12.50
CA ALA A 384 3.73 12.84 13.26
C ALA A 384 5.14 12.24 13.21
N VAL A 385 5.28 10.94 13.43
CA VAL A 385 6.57 10.23 13.32
C VAL A 385 7.11 10.33 11.89
N GLY A 386 6.25 10.17 10.89
CA GLY A 386 6.63 10.32 9.49
C GLY A 386 7.22 11.68 9.17
N GLN A 387 6.68 12.75 9.74
CA GLN A 387 7.22 14.10 9.60
C GLN A 387 8.63 14.21 10.18
N GLN A 388 8.87 13.64 11.36
CA GLN A 388 10.20 13.65 11.98
C GLN A 388 11.22 12.87 11.14
N PHE A 389 10.83 11.71 10.63
CA PHE A 389 11.73 10.86 9.84
C PHE A 389 11.97 11.44 8.44
N SER A 390 10.98 12.08 7.84
CA SER A 390 11.17 12.84 6.59
C SER A 390 12.13 14.02 6.80
N ALA A 391 12.04 14.71 7.92
CA ALA A 391 12.98 15.77 8.29
C ALA A 391 14.41 15.25 8.48
N ALA A 392 14.57 14.08 9.08
CA ALA A 392 15.88 13.42 9.19
C ALA A 392 16.44 13.07 7.81
N LEU A 393 15.61 12.55 6.91
CA LEU A 393 15.99 12.24 5.53
C LEU A 393 16.44 13.51 4.80
N ALA A 394 15.73 14.61 4.97
CA ALA A 394 16.05 15.91 4.36
C ALA A 394 17.28 16.59 4.97
N GLY A 395 17.82 16.08 6.07
CA GLY A 395 18.96 16.65 6.74
C GLY A 395 18.66 17.82 7.68
N SER A 396 17.38 18.11 7.92
CA SER A 396 16.96 19.18 8.86
C SER A 396 16.92 18.74 10.32
N MET A 397 17.03 17.43 10.56
CA MET A 397 17.16 16.83 11.90
C MET A 397 18.22 15.74 11.85
N THR A 398 18.89 15.50 12.98
CA THR A 398 19.73 14.31 13.13
C THR A 398 18.84 13.09 13.34
N VAL A 399 19.38 11.91 13.09
CA VAL A 399 18.67 10.65 13.36
C VAL A 399 18.27 10.56 14.85
N ASP A 400 19.19 10.88 15.75
CA ASP A 400 18.92 10.84 17.20
C ASP A 400 17.82 11.82 17.61
N ALA A 401 17.83 13.04 17.06
CA ALA A 401 16.79 14.03 17.34
C ALA A 401 15.43 13.58 16.81
N ALA A 402 15.39 13.01 15.63
CA ALA A 402 14.15 12.50 15.02
C ALA A 402 13.57 11.34 15.85
N LEU A 403 14.42 10.40 16.29
CA LEU A 403 13.99 9.29 17.15
C LEU A 403 13.47 9.78 18.51
N ALA A 404 14.15 10.74 19.13
CA ALA A 404 13.71 11.34 20.39
C ALA A 404 12.37 12.05 20.26
N ALA A 405 12.20 12.80 19.17
CA ALA A 405 10.93 13.49 18.88
C ALA A 405 9.79 12.49 18.63
N ALA A 406 10.07 11.41 17.88
CA ALA A 406 9.11 10.35 17.64
C ALA A 406 8.70 9.65 18.94
N GLN A 407 9.66 9.34 19.80
CA GLN A 407 9.41 8.72 21.11
C GLN A 407 8.52 9.60 21.98
N SER A 408 8.87 10.88 22.12
CA SER A 408 8.11 11.82 22.95
C SER A 408 6.69 12.06 22.46
N ALA A 409 6.53 12.26 21.14
CA ALA A 409 5.21 12.48 20.55
C ALA A 409 4.30 11.27 20.72
N THR A 410 4.85 10.08 20.51
CA THR A 410 4.10 8.82 20.64
C THR A 410 3.73 8.54 22.10
N GLU A 411 4.66 8.73 23.04
CA GLU A 411 4.38 8.60 24.48
C GLU A 411 3.24 9.52 24.92
N ARG A 412 3.28 10.77 24.48
CA ARG A 412 2.27 11.77 24.83
C ARG A 412 0.89 11.33 24.39
N GLU A 413 0.76 10.88 23.14
CA GLU A 413 -0.52 10.43 22.61
C GLU A 413 -0.99 9.14 23.27
N MET A 414 -0.08 8.21 23.55
CA MET A 414 -0.44 6.95 24.21
C MET A 414 -0.87 7.16 25.67
N LYS A 415 -0.26 8.14 26.36
CA LYS A 415 -0.72 8.57 27.69
C LYS A 415 -2.10 9.20 27.63
N ARG A 416 -2.30 10.12 26.68
CA ARG A 416 -3.60 10.79 26.48
C ARG A 416 -4.72 9.78 26.21
N ALA A 417 -4.43 8.78 25.41
CA ALA A 417 -5.40 7.73 25.02
C ALA A 417 -5.57 6.63 26.08
N GLY A 418 -4.75 6.64 27.15
CA GLY A 418 -4.89 5.71 28.26
C GLY A 418 -4.19 4.36 28.11
N TYR A 419 -3.37 4.17 27.10
CA TYR A 419 -2.60 2.93 26.92
C TYR A 419 -1.47 2.79 27.94
N ILE A 420 -0.85 3.91 28.32
CA ILE A 420 0.23 3.98 29.29
C ILE A 420 -0.06 5.09 30.30
N LYS A 421 0.64 5.03 31.46
CA LYS A 421 0.49 6.02 32.53
C LYS A 421 1.39 7.24 32.34
#